data_d21c8a3967ebe76e6788bddc791ade91
#
_entry.id   d21c8a3967ebe76e6788bddc791ade91
#
_cell.length_a   1.000
_cell.length_b   1.000
_cell.length_c   1.000
_cell.angle_alpha   90.00
_cell.angle_beta   90.00
_cell.angle_gamma   90.00
#
_symmetry.space_group_name_H-M   'P 1'
#
loop_
_entity.id
_entity.type
_entity.pdbx_description
1 polymer ?
#
loop_
_entity_poly.entity_id
_entity_poly.type
_entity_poly.pdbx_seq_one_letter_code
_entity_poly.pdbx_strand_id
1 'polypeptide(L)'
;MANSAEIIGKRLYHSGCRRAFGIPGGEVLVLMEGLRKSGIDFVLTKHENCAGFMAEGGFHADGAPGILVATIGPGVANAVNVVANAFQDRVPMIFLTGCVDADEALTFTHQVFDHGELLKSVTKASIKVVDGAVDVSIDKAIAIALDGQPGPVHVDLPIRLASKSQPASTMIVRTFPSHTAPAEGTELETARQWLREAQRPLIIAGVDVLNQNAVCVVKEFVRDFGIPLITTYKAKGVLPEDDPLALGGAGLSPLADQYLLPLVRESDLIILAGYDPIEMRSGWRDPWDDGTRVIEFCAVPNTHYMHQADLSFVGHVGEGLKTLRKEASANPVWKNGEPEKVRRDLKSIFSGTVTSGAGEEWGPGAVVDVVRKALPRNGVATVDSGAHRILLSQMWECYEARSLLQSSGLCTMGCAVPLAMGFRLAAQSGMSGANRPAPDVPAVVAFVGDAGMEMVLGELATLRDLKLPVVIVVFIDESLALIELKQRKSKLQNLGVDFGATDFPAVARALGGIGHWISSRNELQVALDGAFERETFTLLACKIGEKVYDGRF
;
A
#
# COMPACT_ATOMS: atom_id res chain seq x y z
N MET A 1 32.19 -23.08 7.71
CA MET A 1 30.82 -23.14 8.29
C MET A 1 30.28 -21.73 8.31
N ALA A 2 29.04 -21.52 7.90
CA ALA A 2 28.39 -20.21 7.96
C ALA A 2 27.94 -19.92 9.40
N ASN A 3 27.93 -18.66 9.80
CA ASN A 3 27.31 -18.26 11.07
C ASN A 3 25.79 -18.04 10.89
N SER A 4 25.08 -17.85 12.01
CA SER A 4 23.62 -17.66 12.00
C SER A 4 23.18 -16.49 11.12
N ALA A 5 23.88 -15.35 11.20
CA ALA A 5 23.57 -14.17 10.41
C ALA A 5 23.72 -14.40 8.90
N GLU A 6 24.75 -15.13 8.48
CA GLU A 6 24.97 -15.51 7.07
C GLU A 6 23.90 -16.49 6.56
N ILE A 7 23.39 -17.38 7.41
CA ILE A 7 22.28 -18.28 7.04
C ILE A 7 21.00 -17.47 6.82
N ILE A 8 20.68 -16.57 7.76
CA ILE A 8 19.51 -15.68 7.65
C ILE A 8 19.58 -14.87 6.34
N GLY A 9 20.73 -14.21 6.09
CA GLY A 9 20.92 -13.43 4.88
C GLY A 9 20.75 -14.24 3.60
N LYS A 10 21.33 -15.43 3.52
CA LYS A 10 21.18 -16.32 2.34
C LYS A 10 19.74 -16.74 2.10
N ARG A 11 18.97 -17.08 3.15
CA ARG A 11 17.57 -17.47 3.02
C ARG A 11 16.71 -16.32 2.51
N LEU A 12 16.88 -15.13 3.05
CA LEU A 12 16.21 -13.90 2.60
C LEU A 12 16.58 -13.55 1.15
N TYR A 13 17.86 -13.64 0.79
CA TYR A 13 18.30 -13.41 -0.59
C TYR A 13 17.65 -14.37 -1.59
N HIS A 14 17.53 -15.65 -1.26
CA HIS A 14 16.86 -16.66 -2.09
C HIS A 14 15.35 -16.44 -2.20
N SER A 15 14.75 -15.74 -1.23
CA SER A 15 13.33 -15.32 -1.29
C SER A 15 13.09 -14.05 -2.09
N GLY A 16 14.11 -13.55 -2.79
CA GLY A 16 14.02 -12.36 -3.64
C GLY A 16 14.44 -11.05 -2.96
N CYS A 17 14.67 -11.04 -1.64
CA CYS A 17 15.05 -9.83 -0.92
C CYS A 17 16.44 -9.34 -1.36
N ARG A 18 16.56 -8.04 -1.60
CA ARG A 18 17.82 -7.41 -2.03
C ARG A 18 18.22 -6.24 -1.15
N ARG A 19 17.33 -5.77 -0.29
CA ARG A 19 17.54 -4.62 0.59
C ARG A 19 16.95 -4.87 1.96
N ALA A 20 17.61 -4.29 2.97
CA ALA A 20 17.12 -4.18 4.34
C ALA A 20 17.19 -2.72 4.76
N PHE A 21 16.20 -2.24 5.46
CA PHE A 21 16.08 -0.85 5.89
C PHE A 21 16.06 -0.77 7.41
N GLY A 22 16.68 0.26 7.99
CA GLY A 22 16.67 0.40 9.43
C GLY A 22 17.68 1.40 9.98
N ILE A 23 17.81 1.38 11.30
CA ILE A 23 18.85 2.09 12.05
C ILE A 23 19.65 1.05 12.82
N PRO A 24 20.99 1.02 12.66
CA PRO A 24 21.82 0.04 13.35
C PRO A 24 22.00 0.38 14.83
N GLY A 25 22.14 -0.66 15.64
CA GLY A 25 22.69 -0.63 16.99
C GLY A 25 23.71 -1.74 17.14
N GLY A 26 24.42 -1.78 18.27
CA GLY A 26 25.47 -2.76 18.54
C GLY A 26 25.02 -4.21 18.35
N GLU A 27 23.78 -4.47 18.70
CA GLU A 27 23.16 -5.80 18.76
C GLU A 27 22.86 -6.41 17.38
N VAL A 28 22.77 -5.58 16.33
CA VAL A 28 22.45 -6.04 14.97
C VAL A 28 23.62 -5.97 14.00
N LEU A 29 24.82 -5.57 14.43
CA LEU A 29 25.99 -5.40 13.55
C LEU A 29 26.38 -6.70 12.84
N VAL A 30 26.39 -7.81 13.56
CA VAL A 30 26.72 -9.13 12.97
C VAL A 30 25.65 -9.56 11.98
N LEU A 31 24.36 -9.29 12.28
CA LEU A 31 23.25 -9.55 11.37
C LEU A 31 23.41 -8.74 10.08
N MET A 32 23.67 -7.43 10.18
CA MET A 32 23.90 -6.57 9.02
C MET A 32 25.05 -7.06 8.13
N GLU A 33 26.15 -7.48 8.74
CA GLU A 33 27.29 -8.06 7.99
C GLU A 33 26.90 -9.37 7.30
N GLY A 34 26.09 -10.21 7.94
CA GLY A 34 25.53 -11.44 7.33
C GLY A 34 24.64 -11.15 6.13
N LEU A 35 23.77 -10.12 6.23
CA LEU A 35 22.95 -9.64 5.12
C LEU A 35 23.81 -9.15 3.96
N ARG A 36 24.79 -8.27 4.22
CA ARG A 36 25.72 -7.72 3.23
C ARG A 36 26.48 -8.83 2.49
N LYS A 37 27.07 -9.78 3.22
CA LYS A 37 27.79 -10.94 2.63
C LYS A 37 26.89 -11.81 1.75
N SER A 38 25.60 -11.79 2.00
CA SER A 38 24.60 -12.54 1.22
C SER A 38 24.09 -11.78 -0.01
N GLY A 39 24.52 -10.52 -0.22
CA GLY A 39 24.09 -9.68 -1.34
C GLY A 39 22.84 -8.87 -1.06
N ILE A 40 22.51 -8.62 0.23
CA ILE A 40 21.43 -7.74 0.67
C ILE A 40 22.04 -6.43 1.16
N ASP A 41 21.74 -5.34 0.49
CA ASP A 41 22.22 -4.00 0.83
C ASP A 41 21.45 -3.45 2.04
N PHE A 42 22.18 -2.89 3.01
CA PHE A 42 21.55 -2.20 4.12
C PHE A 42 21.40 -0.70 3.81
N VAL A 43 20.20 -0.20 3.96
CA VAL A 43 19.83 1.21 3.74
C VAL A 43 19.57 1.88 5.09
N LEU A 44 20.43 2.84 5.43
CA LEU A 44 20.28 3.64 6.63
C LEU A 44 19.17 4.68 6.45
N THR A 45 18.20 4.67 7.36
CA THR A 45 17.11 5.65 7.43
C THR A 45 17.29 6.61 8.62
N LYS A 46 16.39 7.55 8.82
CA LYS A 46 16.43 8.48 9.96
C LYS A 46 15.42 8.12 11.05
N HIS A 47 14.51 7.20 10.75
CA HIS A 47 13.53 6.67 11.71
C HIS A 47 13.11 5.26 11.29
N GLU A 48 12.92 4.33 12.25
CA GLU A 48 12.53 2.94 11.98
C GLU A 48 11.14 2.84 11.32
N ASN A 49 10.23 3.75 11.65
CA ASN A 49 8.93 3.83 10.99
C ASN A 49 9.08 4.09 9.48
N CYS A 50 9.96 5.01 9.10
CA CYS A 50 10.28 5.29 7.70
C CYS A 50 10.96 4.09 7.03
N ALA A 51 11.86 3.40 7.75
CA ALA A 51 12.51 2.18 7.27
C ALA A 51 11.49 1.11 6.86
N GLY A 52 10.47 0.89 7.70
CA GLY A 52 9.40 -0.07 7.40
C GLY A 52 8.56 0.34 6.19
N PHE A 53 8.23 1.63 6.04
CA PHE A 53 7.53 2.10 4.82
C PHE A 53 8.41 2.03 3.57
N MET A 54 9.74 2.20 3.68
CA MET A 54 10.64 1.93 2.55
C MET A 54 10.65 0.43 2.20
N ALA A 55 10.63 -0.45 3.20
CA ALA A 55 10.53 -1.89 2.98
C ALA A 55 9.21 -2.28 2.29
N GLU A 56 8.08 -1.67 2.69
CA GLU A 56 6.78 -1.82 2.05
C GLU A 56 6.79 -1.31 0.60
N GLY A 57 7.36 -0.12 0.36
CA GLY A 57 7.52 0.43 -0.98
C GLY A 57 8.31 -0.50 -1.90
N GLY A 58 9.37 -1.12 -1.38
CA GLY A 58 10.15 -2.13 -2.09
C GLY A 58 9.30 -3.33 -2.51
N PHE A 59 8.53 -3.90 -1.58
CA PHE A 59 7.59 -5.00 -1.90
C PHE A 59 6.63 -4.66 -3.03
N HIS A 60 6.09 -3.45 -3.04
CA HIS A 60 5.17 -3.05 -4.11
C HIS A 60 5.85 -2.97 -5.49
N ALA A 61 7.17 -2.76 -5.53
CA ALA A 61 7.94 -2.69 -6.78
C ALA A 61 8.42 -4.05 -7.29
N ASP A 62 8.91 -4.93 -6.40
CA ASP A 62 9.58 -6.18 -6.79
C ASP A 62 8.87 -7.48 -6.32
N GLY A 63 7.90 -7.35 -5.42
CA GLY A 63 7.12 -8.49 -4.88
C GLY A 63 7.84 -9.32 -3.81
N ALA A 64 9.08 -8.99 -3.45
CA ALA A 64 9.80 -9.68 -2.38
C ALA A 64 9.37 -9.16 -1.00
N PRO A 65 9.39 -9.99 0.06
CA PRO A 65 9.12 -9.51 1.40
C PRO A 65 10.05 -8.36 1.81
N GLY A 66 9.48 -7.29 2.36
CA GLY A 66 10.27 -6.18 2.90
C GLY A 66 11.11 -6.62 4.10
N ILE A 67 12.35 -6.14 4.24
CA ILE A 67 13.17 -6.38 5.43
C ILE A 67 13.31 -5.09 6.23
N LEU A 68 12.79 -5.11 7.45
CA LEU A 68 12.99 -4.06 8.45
C LEU A 68 13.97 -4.57 9.50
N VAL A 69 15.01 -3.78 9.83
CA VAL A 69 15.98 -4.10 10.87
C VAL A 69 15.95 -3.02 11.95
N ALA A 70 15.84 -3.43 13.20
CA ALA A 70 15.92 -2.52 14.33
C ALA A 70 16.79 -3.08 15.46
N THR A 71 17.44 -2.17 16.18
CA THR A 71 18.13 -2.51 17.41
C THR A 71 17.14 -2.86 18.52
N ILE A 72 17.61 -3.50 19.57
CA ILE A 72 16.84 -3.85 20.77
C ILE A 72 16.16 -2.62 21.38
N GLY A 73 14.99 -2.82 21.96
CA GLY A 73 14.29 -1.80 22.76
C GLY A 73 13.75 -0.64 21.94
N PRO A 74 14.37 0.55 21.94
CA PRO A 74 13.82 1.74 21.31
C PRO A 74 13.59 1.57 19.81
N GLY A 75 14.45 0.84 19.09
CA GLY A 75 14.25 0.58 17.67
C GLY A 75 13.01 -0.25 17.40
N VAL A 76 12.75 -1.28 18.22
CA VAL A 76 11.51 -2.07 18.13
C VAL A 76 10.29 -1.21 18.43
N ALA A 77 10.34 -0.40 19.49
CA ALA A 77 9.23 0.47 19.88
C ALA A 77 8.88 1.50 18.78
N ASN A 78 9.87 2.09 18.13
CA ASN A 78 9.69 3.06 17.04
C ASN A 78 9.07 2.43 15.79
N ALA A 79 9.26 1.13 15.58
CA ALA A 79 8.75 0.41 14.40
C ALA A 79 7.29 -0.07 14.54
N VAL A 80 6.68 -0.03 15.72
CA VAL A 80 5.35 -0.62 15.99
C VAL A 80 4.29 -0.10 15.00
N ASN A 81 4.28 1.21 14.71
CA ASN A 81 3.29 1.79 13.79
C ASN A 81 3.39 1.16 12.39
N VAL A 82 4.57 1.11 11.79
CA VAL A 82 4.72 0.57 10.43
C VAL A 82 4.50 -0.94 10.38
N VAL A 83 4.86 -1.68 11.41
CA VAL A 83 4.57 -3.12 11.52
C VAL A 83 3.07 -3.36 11.59
N ALA A 84 2.34 -2.56 12.39
CA ALA A 84 0.89 -2.59 12.44
C ALA A 84 0.24 -2.20 11.11
N ASN A 85 0.82 -1.21 10.40
CA ASN A 85 0.39 -0.87 9.05
C ASN A 85 0.55 -2.05 8.08
N ALA A 86 1.72 -2.67 8.04
CA ALA A 86 1.99 -3.82 7.18
C ALA A 86 1.04 -5.00 7.47
N PHE A 87 0.67 -5.20 8.75
CA PHE A 87 -0.30 -6.22 9.14
C PHE A 87 -1.69 -5.92 8.57
N GLN A 88 -2.20 -4.70 8.74
CA GLN A 88 -3.51 -4.31 8.25
C GLN A 88 -3.57 -4.16 6.73
N ASP A 89 -2.49 -3.70 6.11
CA ASP A 89 -2.39 -3.49 4.66
C ASP A 89 -2.00 -4.74 3.87
N ARG A 90 -1.86 -5.89 4.56
CA ARG A 90 -1.53 -7.18 3.95
C ARG A 90 -0.19 -7.16 3.20
N VAL A 91 0.83 -6.54 3.81
CA VAL A 91 2.18 -6.41 3.26
C VAL A 91 3.11 -7.43 3.92
N PRO A 92 3.75 -8.35 3.18
CA PRO A 92 4.72 -9.28 3.73
C PRO A 92 5.99 -8.54 4.15
N MET A 93 6.34 -8.64 5.43
CA MET A 93 7.52 -8.00 5.99
C MET A 93 8.22 -8.94 6.96
N ILE A 94 9.55 -9.01 6.89
CA ILE A 94 10.38 -9.69 7.89
C ILE A 94 11.02 -8.62 8.76
N PHE A 95 10.56 -8.54 10.01
CA PHE A 95 11.08 -7.60 10.99
C PHE A 95 12.17 -8.28 11.83
N LEU A 96 13.43 -7.99 11.52
CA LEU A 96 14.60 -8.54 12.18
C LEU A 96 15.06 -7.63 13.32
N THR A 97 15.21 -8.18 14.52
CA THR A 97 15.65 -7.44 15.69
C THR A 97 16.76 -8.19 16.44
N GLY A 98 17.62 -7.46 17.11
CA GLY A 98 18.53 -8.04 18.09
C GLY A 98 17.83 -8.22 19.43
N CYS A 99 18.17 -9.25 20.17
CA CYS A 99 17.71 -9.42 21.55
C CYS A 99 18.82 -9.98 22.45
N VAL A 100 18.71 -9.73 23.75
CA VAL A 100 19.62 -10.31 24.74
C VAL A 100 19.51 -11.83 24.79
N ASP A 101 20.59 -12.49 25.12
CA ASP A 101 20.63 -13.93 25.30
C ASP A 101 19.80 -14.36 26.53
N ALA A 102 19.31 -15.59 26.52
CA ALA A 102 18.36 -16.06 27.54
C ALA A 102 18.88 -16.04 28.98
N ASP A 103 20.20 -16.23 29.16
CA ASP A 103 20.86 -16.19 30.46
C ASP A 103 21.02 -14.76 31.00
N GLU A 104 21.05 -13.74 30.17
CA GLU A 104 21.13 -12.33 30.52
C GLU A 104 19.74 -11.67 30.67
N ALA A 105 18.73 -12.19 30.01
CA ALA A 105 17.40 -11.58 29.93
C ALA A 105 16.71 -11.35 31.30
N LEU A 106 17.08 -12.14 32.32
CA LEU A 106 16.52 -12.00 33.67
C LEU A 106 17.19 -10.94 34.52
N THR A 107 18.41 -10.51 34.16
CA THR A 107 19.23 -9.60 34.97
C THR A 107 19.53 -8.30 34.26
N PHE A 108 19.56 -8.30 32.96
CA PHE A 108 19.86 -7.12 32.15
C PHE A 108 18.57 -6.32 31.86
N THR A 109 18.54 -5.07 32.29
CA THR A 109 17.34 -4.23 32.23
C THR A 109 17.43 -3.09 31.22
N HIS A 110 18.66 -2.75 30.75
CA HIS A 110 18.86 -1.65 29.82
C HIS A 110 18.30 -1.99 28.44
N GLN A 111 17.32 -1.23 27.96
CA GLN A 111 16.64 -1.40 26.68
C GLN A 111 15.92 -2.76 26.48
N VAL A 112 15.67 -3.50 27.55
CA VAL A 112 15.09 -4.86 27.48
C VAL A 112 13.61 -4.85 27.86
N PHE A 113 12.79 -5.38 26.98
CA PHE A 113 11.41 -5.78 27.21
C PHE A 113 11.05 -6.94 26.25
N ASP A 114 9.91 -7.55 26.44
CA ASP A 114 9.45 -8.65 25.58
C ASP A 114 8.96 -8.10 24.24
N HIS A 115 9.79 -8.21 23.19
CA HIS A 115 9.45 -7.78 21.83
C HIS A 115 8.30 -8.58 21.26
N GLY A 116 8.27 -9.91 21.52
CA GLY A 116 7.24 -10.80 21.03
C GLY A 116 5.85 -10.45 21.59
N GLU A 117 5.77 -10.15 22.88
CA GLU A 117 4.51 -9.76 23.50
C GLU A 117 4.06 -8.36 23.02
N LEU A 118 4.98 -7.41 22.85
CA LEU A 118 4.66 -6.09 22.29
C LEU A 118 4.08 -6.20 20.88
N LEU A 119 4.64 -7.06 20.04
CA LEU A 119 4.29 -7.16 18.61
C LEU A 119 3.18 -8.18 18.32
N LYS A 120 2.72 -8.92 19.31
CA LYS A 120 1.78 -10.04 19.18
C LYS A 120 0.48 -9.68 18.43
N SER A 121 -0.06 -8.50 18.64
CA SER A 121 -1.31 -8.05 18.01
C SER A 121 -1.13 -7.49 16.60
N VAL A 122 0.09 -7.25 16.17
CA VAL A 122 0.42 -6.55 14.92
C VAL A 122 1.34 -7.36 14.01
N THR A 123 1.58 -8.64 14.33
CA THR A 123 2.34 -9.57 13.49
C THR A 123 1.61 -10.89 13.32
N LYS A 124 1.88 -11.59 12.22
CA LYS A 124 1.35 -12.96 12.00
C LYS A 124 2.04 -13.97 12.92
N ALA A 125 3.30 -13.72 13.25
CA ALA A 125 4.08 -14.52 14.20
C ALA A 125 5.25 -13.70 14.74
N SER A 126 5.74 -14.10 15.94
CA SER A 126 7.00 -13.65 16.50
C SER A 126 7.85 -14.88 16.81
N ILE A 127 9.07 -14.94 16.27
CA ILE A 127 9.96 -16.09 16.34
C ILE A 127 11.28 -15.66 16.98
N LYS A 128 11.61 -16.21 18.15
CA LYS A 128 12.96 -16.10 18.71
C LYS A 128 13.83 -17.22 18.10
N VAL A 129 14.93 -16.81 17.44
CA VAL A 129 15.84 -17.75 16.80
C VAL A 129 16.57 -18.59 17.86
N VAL A 130 16.63 -19.89 17.64
CA VAL A 130 17.32 -20.83 18.53
C VAL A 130 18.48 -21.51 17.83
N ASP A 131 19.48 -21.87 18.64
CA ASP A 131 20.70 -22.54 18.19
C ASP A 131 20.35 -23.89 17.53
N GLY A 132 20.99 -24.21 16.40
CA GLY A 132 20.76 -25.44 15.64
C GLY A 132 19.49 -25.43 14.75
N ALA A 133 18.65 -24.36 14.79
CA ALA A 133 17.42 -24.25 14.02
C ALA A 133 17.26 -22.88 13.32
N VAL A 134 18.37 -22.22 13.01
CA VAL A 134 18.38 -20.88 12.41
C VAL A 134 17.71 -20.86 11.05
N ASP A 135 18.05 -21.81 10.19
CA ASP A 135 17.47 -21.99 8.85
C ASP A 135 15.97 -22.26 8.89
N VAL A 136 15.53 -23.15 9.77
CA VAL A 136 14.10 -23.46 9.95
C VAL A 136 13.34 -22.24 10.45
N SER A 137 13.92 -21.48 11.38
CA SER A 137 13.28 -20.27 11.93
C SER A 137 13.00 -19.24 10.85
N ILE A 138 13.99 -18.94 9.99
CA ILE A 138 13.82 -17.94 8.93
C ILE A 138 12.95 -18.44 7.77
N ASP A 139 13.07 -19.72 7.41
CA ASP A 139 12.22 -20.33 6.37
C ASP A 139 10.74 -20.30 6.79
N LYS A 140 10.44 -20.58 8.07
CA LYS A 140 9.09 -20.45 8.63
C LYS A 140 8.62 -19.01 8.64
N ALA A 141 9.48 -18.05 9.03
CA ALA A 141 9.14 -16.62 9.02
C ALA A 141 8.73 -16.16 7.62
N ILE A 142 9.52 -16.49 6.60
CA ILE A 142 9.22 -16.17 5.20
C ILE A 142 7.92 -16.85 4.74
N ALA A 143 7.75 -18.12 5.08
CA ALA A 143 6.55 -18.87 4.74
C ALA A 143 5.28 -18.22 5.32
N ILE A 144 5.29 -17.91 6.62
CA ILE A 144 4.16 -17.29 7.32
C ILE A 144 3.88 -15.89 6.77
N ALA A 145 4.93 -15.10 6.48
CA ALA A 145 4.76 -13.75 5.95
C ALA A 145 4.03 -13.71 4.61
N LEU A 146 4.24 -14.73 3.76
CA LEU A 146 3.68 -14.83 2.41
C LEU A 146 2.37 -15.62 2.31
N ASP A 147 2.01 -16.40 3.33
CA ASP A 147 0.89 -17.35 3.27
C ASP A 147 -0.46 -16.67 3.48
N GLY A 148 -1.51 -17.15 2.78
CA GLY A 148 -2.88 -16.65 2.91
C GLY A 148 -2.97 -15.15 2.60
N GLN A 149 -3.41 -14.36 3.58
CA GLN A 149 -3.23 -12.90 3.56
C GLN A 149 -1.81 -12.58 4.03
N PRO A 150 -0.95 -11.98 3.20
CA PRO A 150 0.40 -11.61 3.59
C PRO A 150 0.44 -10.66 4.79
N GLY A 151 1.57 -10.63 5.49
CA GLY A 151 1.72 -9.73 6.64
C GLY A 151 3.09 -9.86 7.30
N PRO A 152 3.40 -9.03 8.30
CA PRO A 152 4.68 -8.99 8.96
C PRO A 152 4.89 -10.20 9.89
N VAL A 153 6.14 -10.68 9.91
CA VAL A 153 6.64 -11.65 10.89
C VAL A 153 7.86 -11.07 11.57
N HIS A 154 7.83 -11.08 12.89
CA HIS A 154 8.94 -10.64 13.72
C HIS A 154 9.92 -11.81 13.96
N VAL A 155 11.23 -11.52 13.88
CA VAL A 155 12.31 -12.48 14.13
C VAL A 155 13.35 -11.86 15.06
N ASP A 156 13.39 -12.35 16.27
CA ASP A 156 14.34 -11.94 17.31
C ASP A 156 15.60 -12.80 17.26
N LEU A 157 16.77 -12.19 17.04
CA LEU A 157 18.06 -12.88 16.96
C LEU A 157 18.89 -12.57 18.20
N PRO A 158 19.17 -13.58 19.09
CA PRO A 158 20.07 -13.39 20.22
C PRO A 158 21.47 -12.97 19.78
N ILE A 159 22.05 -11.98 20.49
CA ILE A 159 23.29 -11.31 20.09
C ILE A 159 24.44 -12.30 19.89
N ARG A 160 24.67 -13.19 20.88
CA ARG A 160 25.76 -14.19 20.78
C ARG A 160 25.50 -15.24 19.71
N LEU A 161 24.23 -15.57 19.49
CA LEU A 161 23.85 -16.54 18.45
C LEU A 161 24.15 -16.02 17.04
N ALA A 162 24.05 -14.71 16.81
CA ALA A 162 24.28 -14.12 15.49
C ALA A 162 25.63 -14.50 14.88
N SER A 163 26.70 -14.51 15.69
CA SER A 163 28.07 -14.88 15.28
C SER A 163 28.37 -16.37 15.36
N LYS A 164 27.51 -17.17 15.99
CA LYS A 164 27.76 -18.60 16.22
C LYS A 164 27.72 -19.38 14.93
N SER A 165 28.78 -20.19 14.70
CA SER A 165 28.81 -21.16 13.59
C SER A 165 27.70 -22.20 13.73
N GLN A 166 27.01 -22.46 12.64
CA GLN A 166 25.92 -23.42 12.59
C GLN A 166 26.33 -24.68 11.78
N PRO A 167 25.69 -25.83 12.00
CA PRO A 167 25.83 -26.99 11.13
C PRO A 167 25.56 -26.63 9.67
N ALA A 168 26.11 -27.42 8.75
CA ALA A 168 25.82 -27.23 7.33
C ALA A 168 24.31 -27.40 7.11
N SER A 169 23.66 -26.33 6.72
CA SER A 169 22.24 -26.32 6.38
C SER A 169 22.06 -26.81 4.94
N THR A 170 21.28 -27.86 4.75
CA THR A 170 20.83 -28.25 3.42
C THR A 170 19.76 -27.25 2.98
N MET A 171 20.00 -26.52 1.90
CA MET A 171 18.97 -25.65 1.34
C MET A 171 17.79 -26.50 0.86
N ILE A 172 16.67 -26.36 1.57
CA ILE A 172 15.40 -26.92 1.11
C ILE A 172 14.81 -25.92 0.14
N VAL A 173 14.68 -26.30 -1.13
CA VAL A 173 13.95 -25.50 -2.10
C VAL A 173 12.49 -25.51 -1.69
N ARG A 174 11.95 -24.37 -1.34
CA ARG A 174 10.53 -24.25 -1.01
C ARG A 174 9.70 -24.53 -2.26
N THR A 175 8.88 -25.56 -2.18
CA THR A 175 7.82 -25.78 -3.16
C THR A 175 6.63 -24.89 -2.76
N PHE A 176 6.20 -24.03 -3.68
CA PHE A 176 4.95 -23.31 -3.49
C PHE A 176 3.79 -24.28 -3.76
N PRO A 177 2.74 -24.32 -2.90
CA PRO A 177 1.55 -25.10 -3.19
C PRO A 177 0.91 -24.60 -4.48
N SER A 178 0.27 -25.50 -5.23
CA SER A 178 -0.57 -25.11 -6.36
C SER A 178 -1.73 -24.25 -5.87
N HIS A 179 -2.17 -23.33 -6.72
CA HIS A 179 -3.32 -22.49 -6.40
C HIS A 179 -4.57 -23.35 -6.20
N THR A 180 -5.35 -23.03 -5.16
CA THR A 180 -6.62 -23.70 -4.89
C THR A 180 -7.74 -23.07 -5.71
N ALA A 181 -8.55 -23.90 -6.36
CA ALA A 181 -9.77 -23.51 -7.05
C ALA A 181 -11.00 -24.04 -6.31
N PRO A 182 -12.19 -23.42 -6.47
CA PRO A 182 -13.43 -24.00 -6.01
C PRO A 182 -13.62 -25.43 -6.54
N ALA A 183 -14.07 -26.33 -5.67
CA ALA A 183 -14.44 -27.67 -6.09
C ALA A 183 -15.73 -27.65 -6.93
N GLU A 184 -15.81 -28.53 -7.91
CA GLU A 184 -17.09 -28.74 -8.62
C GLU A 184 -18.15 -29.26 -7.64
N GLY A 185 -19.34 -28.70 -7.66
CA GLY A 185 -20.42 -29.02 -6.72
C GLY A 185 -21.59 -28.06 -6.82
N THR A 186 -22.56 -28.23 -5.94
CA THR A 186 -23.83 -27.51 -5.96
C THR A 186 -23.62 -26.00 -5.82
N GLU A 187 -22.72 -25.57 -4.93
CA GLU A 187 -22.44 -24.16 -4.64
C GLU A 187 -21.84 -23.46 -5.88
N LEU A 188 -20.89 -24.12 -6.55
CA LEU A 188 -20.27 -23.56 -7.74
C LEU A 188 -21.26 -23.50 -8.92
N GLU A 189 -22.08 -24.54 -9.10
CA GLU A 189 -23.11 -24.53 -10.15
C GLU A 189 -24.19 -23.48 -9.87
N THR A 190 -24.56 -23.27 -8.60
CA THR A 190 -25.44 -22.18 -8.19
C THR A 190 -24.82 -20.82 -8.53
N ALA A 191 -23.53 -20.63 -8.26
CA ALA A 191 -22.82 -19.40 -8.62
C ALA A 191 -22.80 -19.16 -10.14
N ARG A 192 -22.56 -20.20 -10.94
CA ARG A 192 -22.63 -20.16 -12.41
C ARG A 192 -24.04 -19.80 -12.90
N GLN A 193 -25.07 -20.39 -12.27
CA GLN A 193 -26.46 -20.08 -12.60
C GLN A 193 -26.77 -18.61 -12.30
N TRP A 194 -26.36 -18.08 -11.14
CA TRP A 194 -26.55 -16.68 -10.79
C TRP A 194 -25.88 -15.74 -11.79
N LEU A 195 -24.66 -16.07 -12.22
CA LEU A 195 -23.96 -15.29 -13.24
C LEU A 195 -24.71 -15.30 -14.60
N ARG A 196 -25.25 -16.44 -15.02
CA ARG A 196 -26.06 -16.55 -16.26
C ARG A 196 -27.38 -15.76 -16.19
N GLU A 197 -27.99 -15.67 -15.02
CA GLU A 197 -29.28 -15.00 -14.81
C GLU A 197 -29.16 -13.49 -14.57
N ALA A 198 -27.99 -13.03 -14.10
CA ALA A 198 -27.78 -11.65 -13.69
C ALA A 198 -28.05 -10.66 -14.82
N GLN A 199 -28.79 -9.60 -14.50
CA GLN A 199 -29.09 -8.50 -15.42
C GLN A 199 -28.31 -7.22 -15.02
N ARG A 200 -27.97 -7.10 -13.75
CA ARG A 200 -27.24 -5.96 -13.16
C ARG A 200 -26.12 -6.43 -12.24
N PRO A 201 -25.19 -7.25 -12.76
CA PRO A 201 -24.05 -7.71 -11.96
C PRO A 201 -23.05 -6.59 -11.73
N LEU A 202 -22.36 -6.63 -10.58
CA LEU A 202 -21.29 -5.70 -10.20
C LEU A 202 -20.13 -6.46 -9.58
N ILE A 203 -18.88 -6.06 -9.88
CA ILE A 203 -17.69 -6.60 -9.23
C ILE A 203 -17.12 -5.56 -8.27
N ILE A 204 -16.72 -5.99 -7.06
CA ILE A 204 -15.94 -5.20 -6.14
C ILE A 204 -14.59 -5.92 -5.92
N ALA A 205 -13.51 -5.32 -6.42
CA ALA A 205 -12.18 -5.90 -6.31
C ALA A 205 -11.38 -5.29 -5.15
N GLY A 206 -10.66 -6.15 -4.42
CA GLY A 206 -9.85 -5.76 -3.28
C GLY A 206 -8.40 -6.23 -3.36
N VAL A 207 -7.69 -6.11 -2.24
CA VAL A 207 -6.23 -6.28 -2.14
C VAL A 207 -5.74 -7.69 -2.47
N ASP A 208 -6.54 -8.74 -2.24
CA ASP A 208 -6.12 -10.12 -2.56
C ASP A 208 -5.93 -10.34 -4.06
N VAL A 209 -6.64 -9.56 -4.93
CA VAL A 209 -6.39 -9.58 -6.38
C VAL A 209 -4.94 -9.22 -6.69
N LEU A 210 -4.38 -8.25 -5.96
CA LEU A 210 -2.98 -7.82 -6.12
C LEU A 210 -2.00 -8.83 -5.53
N ASN A 211 -2.29 -9.30 -4.32
CA ASN A 211 -1.38 -10.17 -3.57
C ASN A 211 -1.31 -11.59 -4.16
N GLN A 212 -2.36 -12.02 -4.85
CA GLN A 212 -2.40 -13.30 -5.57
C GLN A 212 -2.09 -13.18 -7.08
N ASN A 213 -1.66 -12.00 -7.55
CA ASN A 213 -1.36 -11.75 -8.98
C ASN A 213 -2.54 -12.08 -9.93
N ALA A 214 -3.78 -11.86 -9.47
CA ALA A 214 -5.00 -12.18 -10.22
C ALA A 214 -5.47 -11.07 -11.18
N VAL A 215 -4.73 -9.96 -11.30
CA VAL A 215 -5.12 -8.76 -12.07
C VAL A 215 -5.52 -9.08 -13.50
N CYS A 216 -4.73 -9.88 -14.24
CA CYS A 216 -5.05 -10.22 -15.63
C CYS A 216 -6.38 -10.98 -15.73
N VAL A 217 -6.62 -11.92 -14.81
CA VAL A 217 -7.84 -12.72 -14.79
C VAL A 217 -9.08 -11.87 -14.50
N VAL A 218 -8.96 -10.93 -13.54
CA VAL A 218 -10.05 -9.98 -13.25
C VAL A 218 -10.35 -9.10 -14.46
N LYS A 219 -9.33 -8.56 -15.13
CA LYS A 219 -9.49 -7.77 -16.37
C LYS A 219 -10.23 -8.53 -17.48
N GLU A 220 -9.80 -9.78 -17.71
CA GLU A 220 -10.43 -10.65 -18.69
C GLU A 220 -11.89 -10.92 -18.32
N PHE A 221 -12.16 -11.30 -17.08
CA PHE A 221 -13.50 -11.59 -16.59
C PHE A 221 -14.45 -10.40 -16.73
N VAL A 222 -14.00 -9.21 -16.28
CA VAL A 222 -14.74 -7.95 -16.39
C VAL A 222 -15.14 -7.67 -17.85
N ARG A 223 -14.18 -7.79 -18.77
CA ARG A 223 -14.41 -7.48 -20.20
C ARG A 223 -15.24 -8.51 -20.91
N ASP A 224 -15.05 -9.80 -20.63
CA ASP A 224 -15.78 -10.88 -21.25
C ASP A 224 -17.27 -10.84 -20.91
N PHE A 225 -17.62 -10.43 -19.68
CA PHE A 225 -19.00 -10.35 -19.22
C PHE A 225 -19.58 -8.93 -19.28
N GLY A 226 -18.77 -7.91 -19.60
CA GLY A 226 -19.21 -6.51 -19.62
C GLY A 226 -19.63 -5.99 -18.23
N ILE A 227 -19.12 -6.56 -17.15
CA ILE A 227 -19.54 -6.24 -15.78
C ILE A 227 -18.76 -5.04 -15.25
N PRO A 228 -19.41 -3.97 -14.75
CA PRO A 228 -18.72 -2.83 -14.17
C PRO A 228 -17.96 -3.21 -12.90
N LEU A 229 -16.83 -2.52 -12.67
CA LEU A 229 -15.90 -2.77 -11.57
C LEU A 229 -15.76 -1.56 -10.66
N ILE A 230 -16.01 -1.75 -9.37
CA ILE A 230 -15.58 -0.87 -8.27
C ILE A 230 -14.33 -1.49 -7.64
N THR A 231 -13.38 -0.68 -7.20
CA THR A 231 -12.22 -1.16 -6.44
C THR A 231 -12.21 -0.59 -5.03
N THR A 232 -11.61 -1.31 -4.08
CA THR A 232 -11.09 -0.63 -2.88
C THR A 232 -9.95 0.30 -3.31
N TYR A 233 -9.56 1.27 -2.48
CA TYR A 233 -8.45 2.16 -2.83
C TYR A 233 -7.13 1.42 -3.03
N LYS A 234 -6.90 0.32 -2.31
CA LYS A 234 -5.73 -0.55 -2.51
C LYS A 234 -5.71 -1.22 -3.88
N ALA A 235 -6.88 -1.54 -4.43
CA ALA A 235 -7.02 -2.26 -5.69
C ALA A 235 -7.18 -1.35 -6.92
N LYS A 236 -7.07 -0.01 -6.76
CA LYS A 236 -7.12 0.92 -7.90
C LYS A 236 -6.11 0.52 -8.98
N GLY A 237 -6.53 0.61 -10.24
CA GLY A 237 -5.72 0.20 -11.40
C GLY A 237 -5.75 -1.30 -11.69
N VAL A 238 -6.49 -2.13 -10.94
CA VAL A 238 -6.78 -3.52 -11.33
C VAL A 238 -7.43 -3.56 -12.70
N LEU A 239 -8.35 -2.66 -13.00
CA LEU A 239 -8.76 -2.28 -14.35
C LEU A 239 -8.29 -0.84 -14.58
N PRO A 240 -7.66 -0.49 -15.73
CA PRO A 240 -7.31 0.90 -16.02
C PRO A 240 -8.52 1.81 -15.87
N GLU A 241 -8.40 2.92 -15.13
CA GLU A 241 -9.56 3.77 -14.82
C GLU A 241 -10.05 4.65 -15.99
N ASP A 242 -9.37 4.58 -17.14
CA ASP A 242 -9.88 5.07 -18.42
C ASP A 242 -10.77 4.02 -19.15
N ASP A 243 -10.77 2.75 -18.74
CA ASP A 243 -11.68 1.73 -19.26
C ASP A 243 -13.15 2.08 -18.92
N PRO A 244 -14.08 1.95 -19.86
CA PRO A 244 -15.50 2.30 -19.63
C PRO A 244 -16.17 1.51 -18.50
N LEU A 245 -15.69 0.31 -18.18
CA LEU A 245 -16.23 -0.53 -17.11
C LEU A 245 -15.65 -0.18 -15.72
N ALA A 246 -14.64 0.68 -15.64
CA ALA A 246 -14.04 1.11 -14.36
C ALA A 246 -14.86 2.25 -13.74
N LEU A 247 -15.38 2.01 -12.54
CA LEU A 247 -16.14 3.00 -11.75
C LEU A 247 -15.27 3.75 -10.73
N GLY A 248 -13.99 3.36 -10.60
CA GLY A 248 -13.04 3.97 -9.68
C GLY A 248 -13.01 3.33 -8.29
N GLY A 249 -12.37 4.04 -7.35
CA GLY A 249 -12.20 3.57 -5.98
C GLY A 249 -13.34 3.98 -5.05
N ALA A 250 -13.65 3.14 -4.08
CA ALA A 250 -14.68 3.37 -3.07
C ALA A 250 -14.13 3.19 -1.64
N GLY A 251 -14.79 3.82 -0.66
CA GLY A 251 -14.51 3.60 0.76
C GLY A 251 -14.67 4.84 1.64
N LEU A 252 -13.89 5.90 1.45
CA LEU A 252 -13.79 7.03 2.38
C LEU A 252 -14.58 8.29 1.97
N SER A 253 -14.98 8.41 0.71
CA SER A 253 -15.62 9.63 0.20
C SER A 253 -17.14 9.58 0.30
N PRO A 254 -17.78 10.35 1.23
CA PRO A 254 -19.23 10.48 1.28
C PRO A 254 -19.84 10.99 -0.02
N LEU A 255 -19.10 11.82 -0.75
CA LEU A 255 -19.57 12.40 -2.00
C LEU A 255 -19.63 11.33 -3.12
N ALA A 256 -18.59 10.48 -3.23
CA ALA A 256 -18.60 9.36 -4.16
C ALA A 256 -19.68 8.32 -3.80
N ASP A 257 -19.88 8.06 -2.50
CA ASP A 257 -20.87 7.10 -2.00
C ASP A 257 -22.31 7.48 -2.39
N GLN A 258 -22.62 8.77 -2.60
CA GLN A 258 -23.94 9.22 -3.08
C GLN A 258 -24.26 8.70 -4.48
N TYR A 259 -23.27 8.33 -5.28
CA TYR A 259 -23.41 7.78 -6.62
C TYR A 259 -23.19 6.26 -6.65
N LEU A 260 -22.19 5.78 -5.91
CA LEU A 260 -21.79 4.37 -5.93
C LEU A 260 -22.77 3.48 -5.16
N LEU A 261 -23.20 3.87 -3.96
CA LEU A 261 -24.08 3.04 -3.13
C LEU A 261 -25.48 2.81 -3.76
N PRO A 262 -26.14 3.79 -4.41
CA PRO A 262 -27.36 3.51 -5.17
C PRO A 262 -27.16 2.45 -6.25
N LEU A 263 -26.06 2.52 -7.03
CA LEU A 263 -25.77 1.52 -8.05
C LEU A 263 -25.54 0.12 -7.45
N VAL A 264 -24.83 0.06 -6.32
CA VAL A 264 -24.62 -1.20 -5.58
C VAL A 264 -25.96 -1.81 -5.13
N ARG A 265 -26.91 -0.99 -4.64
CA ARG A 265 -28.26 -1.45 -4.25
C ARG A 265 -29.12 -1.90 -5.42
N GLU A 266 -28.93 -1.30 -6.59
CA GLU A 266 -29.65 -1.70 -7.81
C GLU A 266 -29.13 -3.03 -8.39
N SER A 267 -27.96 -3.52 -7.92
CA SER A 267 -27.37 -4.75 -8.43
C SER A 267 -28.17 -5.98 -7.99
N ASP A 268 -28.33 -6.95 -8.89
CA ASP A 268 -28.95 -8.24 -8.62
C ASP A 268 -27.93 -9.36 -8.34
N LEU A 269 -26.66 -9.09 -8.64
CA LEU A 269 -25.51 -9.95 -8.32
C LEU A 269 -24.29 -9.11 -8.00
N ILE A 270 -23.64 -9.39 -6.87
CA ILE A 270 -22.36 -8.82 -6.51
C ILE A 270 -21.31 -9.93 -6.46
N ILE A 271 -20.17 -9.68 -7.09
CA ILE A 271 -19.00 -10.56 -7.04
C ILE A 271 -17.89 -9.83 -6.29
N LEU A 272 -17.57 -10.31 -5.10
CA LEU A 272 -16.45 -9.82 -4.28
C LEU A 272 -15.19 -10.56 -4.70
N ALA A 273 -14.29 -9.89 -5.40
CA ALA A 273 -13.04 -10.46 -5.89
C ALA A 273 -11.88 -10.02 -5.00
N GLY A 274 -11.46 -10.87 -4.07
CA GLY A 274 -10.37 -10.57 -3.13
C GLY A 274 -10.62 -9.34 -2.29
N TYR A 275 -11.87 -9.09 -1.94
CA TYR A 275 -12.33 -7.92 -1.23
C TYR A 275 -11.94 -7.97 0.25
N ASP A 276 -11.30 -6.92 0.75
CA ASP A 276 -11.04 -6.67 2.17
C ASP A 276 -11.52 -5.25 2.48
N PRO A 277 -12.48 -5.06 3.41
CA PRO A 277 -13.12 -3.77 3.67
C PRO A 277 -12.27 -2.84 4.54
N ILE A 278 -10.96 -2.85 4.41
CA ILE A 278 -10.00 -2.11 5.27
C ILE A 278 -10.38 -0.63 5.41
N GLU A 279 -10.78 0.02 4.33
CA GLU A 279 -11.12 1.45 4.31
C GLU A 279 -12.62 1.74 4.13
N MET A 280 -13.46 0.72 4.18
CA MET A 280 -14.90 0.91 4.02
C MET A 280 -15.50 1.53 5.29
N ARG A 281 -16.12 2.70 5.16
CA ARG A 281 -16.76 3.38 6.28
C ARG A 281 -18.19 2.87 6.53
N SER A 282 -18.87 3.46 7.50
CA SER A 282 -20.18 3.01 7.96
C SER A 282 -21.25 2.90 6.86
N GLY A 283 -21.20 3.72 5.80
CA GLY A 283 -22.13 3.62 4.66
C GLY A 283 -22.02 2.32 3.87
N TRP A 284 -20.90 1.60 4.03
CA TRP A 284 -20.64 0.32 3.38
C TRP A 284 -20.93 -0.89 4.27
N ARG A 285 -21.60 -0.72 5.43
CA ARG A 285 -21.99 -1.86 6.28
C ARG A 285 -23.10 -2.70 5.65
N ASP A 286 -24.11 -2.01 5.09
CA ASP A 286 -25.23 -2.63 4.40
C ASP A 286 -25.33 -2.00 3.00
N PRO A 287 -24.36 -2.30 2.08
CA PRO A 287 -24.25 -1.58 0.81
C PRO A 287 -25.21 -2.10 -0.25
N TRP A 288 -25.78 -3.29 -0.10
CA TRP A 288 -26.74 -3.92 -1.00
C TRP A 288 -27.98 -4.37 -0.23
N ASP A 289 -29.06 -4.65 -0.95
CA ASP A 289 -30.34 -5.06 -0.38
C ASP A 289 -30.39 -6.58 -0.10
N ASP A 290 -31.27 -7.03 0.80
CA ASP A 290 -31.42 -8.43 1.23
C ASP A 290 -31.71 -9.42 0.07
N GLY A 291 -32.22 -8.94 -1.05
CA GLY A 291 -32.48 -9.75 -2.25
C GLY A 291 -31.31 -9.87 -3.22
N THR A 292 -30.23 -9.16 -2.98
CA THR A 292 -29.03 -9.19 -3.84
C THR A 292 -28.23 -10.46 -3.57
N ARG A 293 -27.92 -11.22 -4.61
CA ARG A 293 -27.05 -12.41 -4.54
C ARG A 293 -25.59 -11.98 -4.43
N VAL A 294 -24.83 -12.57 -3.50
CA VAL A 294 -23.43 -12.21 -3.29
C VAL A 294 -22.52 -13.44 -3.35
N ILE A 295 -21.55 -13.39 -4.27
CA ILE A 295 -20.51 -14.41 -4.42
C ILE A 295 -19.17 -13.80 -4.00
N GLU A 296 -18.44 -14.47 -3.13
CA GLU A 296 -17.13 -14.05 -2.66
C GLU A 296 -16.04 -15.03 -3.06
N PHE A 297 -14.92 -14.50 -3.58
CA PHE A 297 -13.65 -15.19 -3.75
C PHE A 297 -12.59 -14.49 -2.92
N CYS A 298 -12.03 -15.16 -1.91
CA CYS A 298 -11.11 -14.57 -0.93
C CYS A 298 -9.95 -15.52 -0.60
N ALA A 299 -8.81 -14.94 -0.18
CA ALA A 299 -7.61 -15.69 0.19
C ALA A 299 -7.79 -16.51 1.47
N VAL A 300 -8.56 -15.99 2.42
CA VAL A 300 -8.84 -16.59 3.72
C VAL A 300 -10.31 -16.39 4.08
N PRO A 301 -10.87 -17.21 4.99
CA PRO A 301 -12.26 -17.03 5.43
C PRO A 301 -12.51 -15.62 5.95
N ASN A 302 -13.65 -15.05 5.58
CA ASN A 302 -14.07 -13.74 6.03
C ASN A 302 -14.29 -13.72 7.55
N THR A 303 -13.49 -12.94 8.26
CA THR A 303 -13.58 -12.75 9.72
C THR A 303 -13.93 -11.33 10.14
N HIS A 304 -14.06 -10.40 9.19
CA HIS A 304 -14.36 -8.99 9.50
C HIS A 304 -15.85 -8.75 9.85
N TYR A 305 -16.75 -9.63 9.44
CA TYR A 305 -18.20 -9.54 9.66
C TYR A 305 -18.86 -8.20 9.30
N MET A 306 -18.23 -7.41 8.45
CA MET A 306 -18.80 -6.17 7.97
C MET A 306 -20.00 -6.43 7.06
N HIS A 307 -19.89 -7.44 6.20
CA HIS A 307 -20.97 -8.04 5.43
C HIS A 307 -20.67 -9.51 5.16
N GLN A 308 -21.67 -10.25 4.74
CA GLN A 308 -21.58 -11.68 4.45
C GLN A 308 -21.96 -11.92 2.99
N ALA A 309 -21.38 -12.95 2.38
CA ALA A 309 -21.74 -13.44 1.08
C ALA A 309 -22.64 -14.67 1.21
N ASP A 310 -23.53 -14.88 0.22
CA ASP A 310 -24.36 -16.09 0.15
C ASP A 310 -23.52 -17.32 -0.23
N LEU A 311 -22.52 -17.11 -1.11
CA LEU A 311 -21.56 -18.12 -1.52
C LEU A 311 -20.14 -17.58 -1.34
N SER A 312 -19.33 -18.24 -0.51
CA SER A 312 -17.93 -17.86 -0.27
C SER A 312 -16.99 -18.99 -0.67
N PHE A 313 -16.03 -18.68 -1.55
CA PHE A 313 -15.02 -19.59 -2.04
C PHE A 313 -13.64 -19.14 -1.57
N VAL A 314 -13.08 -19.87 -0.62
CA VAL A 314 -11.75 -19.61 -0.06
C VAL A 314 -10.69 -20.26 -0.92
N GLY A 315 -9.75 -19.47 -1.44
CA GLY A 315 -8.67 -19.94 -2.27
C GLY A 315 -8.02 -18.84 -3.11
N HIS A 316 -7.62 -19.18 -4.32
CA HIS A 316 -7.02 -18.22 -5.23
C HIS A 316 -8.10 -17.50 -6.05
N VAL A 317 -8.21 -16.18 -5.87
CA VAL A 317 -9.24 -15.35 -6.53
C VAL A 317 -9.27 -15.55 -8.04
N GLY A 318 -8.09 -15.57 -8.69
CA GLY A 318 -8.00 -15.80 -10.13
C GLY A 318 -8.50 -17.17 -10.56
N GLU A 319 -8.17 -18.23 -9.83
CA GLU A 319 -8.66 -19.58 -10.13
C GLU A 319 -10.16 -19.71 -9.85
N GLY A 320 -10.66 -19.00 -8.82
CA GLY A 320 -12.09 -18.90 -8.55
C GLY A 320 -12.86 -18.29 -9.73
N LEU A 321 -12.42 -17.15 -10.24
CA LEU A 321 -13.04 -16.47 -11.39
C LEU A 321 -12.91 -17.29 -12.69
N LYS A 322 -11.76 -17.96 -12.94
CA LYS A 322 -11.61 -18.86 -14.07
C LYS A 322 -12.60 -20.04 -14.01
N THR A 323 -12.81 -20.57 -12.80
CA THR A 323 -13.72 -21.70 -12.60
C THR A 323 -15.18 -21.27 -12.72
N LEU A 324 -15.53 -20.08 -12.19
CA LEU A 324 -16.87 -19.48 -12.38
C LEU A 324 -17.19 -19.23 -13.86
N ARG A 325 -16.20 -18.78 -14.66
CA ARG A 325 -16.32 -18.46 -16.08
C ARG A 325 -16.63 -19.69 -16.95
N LYS A 326 -16.24 -20.89 -16.52
CA LYS A 326 -16.50 -22.11 -17.32
C LYS A 326 -17.99 -22.27 -17.59
N GLU A 327 -18.34 -22.52 -18.87
CA GLU A 327 -19.71 -22.77 -19.32
C GLU A 327 -20.67 -21.57 -19.11
N ALA A 328 -20.16 -20.39 -18.73
CA ALA A 328 -20.97 -19.18 -18.64
C ALA A 328 -20.89 -18.40 -19.95
N SER A 329 -22.05 -18.01 -20.49
CA SER A 329 -22.15 -17.09 -21.63
C SER A 329 -22.43 -15.68 -21.13
N ALA A 330 -21.78 -14.69 -21.76
CA ALA A 330 -22.07 -13.29 -21.49
C ALA A 330 -23.48 -12.93 -21.99
N ASN A 331 -24.25 -12.27 -21.14
CA ASN A 331 -25.52 -11.66 -21.49
C ASN A 331 -25.39 -10.14 -21.49
N PRO A 332 -26.21 -9.38 -22.25
CA PRO A 332 -26.24 -7.93 -22.09
C PRO A 332 -26.67 -7.55 -20.67
N VAL A 333 -25.84 -6.85 -19.97
CA VAL A 333 -26.05 -6.37 -18.59
C VAL A 333 -26.26 -4.86 -18.58
N TRP A 334 -26.87 -4.32 -17.56
CA TRP A 334 -27.07 -2.87 -17.36
C TRP A 334 -27.62 -2.16 -18.61
N LYS A 335 -28.73 -2.65 -19.16
CA LYS A 335 -29.28 -2.26 -20.48
C LYS A 335 -29.65 -0.77 -20.63
N ASN A 336 -29.81 -0.04 -19.51
CA ASN A 336 -30.18 1.38 -19.56
C ASN A 336 -28.94 2.31 -19.33
N GLY A 337 -27.73 1.76 -19.16
CA GLY A 337 -26.49 2.53 -19.04
C GLY A 337 -26.29 3.22 -17.69
N GLU A 338 -26.83 2.63 -16.61
CA GLU A 338 -26.69 3.16 -15.24
C GLU A 338 -25.23 3.29 -14.80
N PRO A 339 -24.33 2.30 -15.01
CA PRO A 339 -22.92 2.41 -14.65
C PRO A 339 -22.18 3.52 -15.40
N GLU A 340 -22.44 3.68 -16.69
CA GLU A 340 -21.87 4.74 -17.53
C GLU A 340 -22.32 6.13 -17.06
N LYS A 341 -23.57 6.24 -16.59
CA LYS A 341 -24.08 7.47 -15.99
C LYS A 341 -23.34 7.78 -14.69
N VAL A 342 -23.26 6.81 -13.77
CA VAL A 342 -22.53 6.98 -12.49
C VAL A 342 -21.08 7.37 -12.75
N ARG A 343 -20.40 6.72 -13.69
CA ARG A 343 -19.02 7.06 -14.06
C ARG A 343 -18.88 8.50 -14.57
N ARG A 344 -19.80 8.97 -15.44
CA ARG A 344 -19.80 10.35 -15.91
C ARG A 344 -20.05 11.35 -14.79
N ASP A 345 -21.01 11.05 -13.92
CA ASP A 345 -21.39 11.92 -12.80
C ASP A 345 -20.23 12.04 -11.80
N LEU A 346 -19.54 10.94 -11.46
CA LEU A 346 -18.34 10.94 -10.63
C LEU A 346 -17.22 11.78 -11.28
N LYS A 347 -16.94 11.58 -12.56
CA LYS A 347 -15.92 12.37 -13.26
C LYS A 347 -16.30 13.87 -13.29
N SER A 348 -17.55 14.20 -13.47
CA SER A 348 -18.04 15.59 -13.46
C SER A 348 -17.90 16.24 -12.09
N ILE A 349 -18.30 15.55 -11.02
CA ILE A 349 -18.29 16.11 -9.66
C ILE A 349 -16.87 16.34 -9.16
N PHE A 350 -15.95 15.43 -9.43
CA PHE A 350 -14.55 15.58 -9.04
C PHE A 350 -13.76 16.49 -10.00
N SER A 351 -14.12 16.54 -11.29
CA SER A 351 -13.56 17.53 -12.22
C SER A 351 -14.07 18.94 -11.98
N GLY A 352 -15.32 19.12 -11.53
CA GLY A 352 -15.88 20.40 -11.11
C GLY A 352 -15.13 21.06 -9.93
N THR A 353 -14.32 20.29 -9.22
CA THR A 353 -13.40 20.83 -8.21
C THR A 353 -12.19 21.54 -8.83
N VAL A 354 -11.98 21.39 -10.14
CA VAL A 354 -10.87 21.97 -10.91
C VAL A 354 -11.32 23.24 -11.66
N THR A 355 -12.62 23.38 -12.00
CA THR A 355 -13.16 24.49 -12.79
C THR A 355 -14.43 25.05 -12.15
N SER A 356 -14.34 26.07 -11.34
CA SER A 356 -15.49 26.90 -10.96
C SER A 356 -15.34 28.28 -11.57
N GLY A 357 -16.17 28.58 -12.54
CA GLY A 357 -16.52 29.88 -13.14
C GLY A 357 -15.48 30.98 -13.20
N ALA A 358 -15.11 31.44 -14.41
CA ALA A 358 -14.34 32.66 -14.72
C ALA A 358 -12.86 32.73 -14.32
N GLY A 359 -12.17 31.58 -14.24
CA GLY A 359 -10.73 31.45 -14.04
C GLY A 359 -10.38 30.06 -13.54
N GLU A 360 -9.24 29.51 -13.96
CA GLU A 360 -8.73 28.24 -13.43
C GLU A 360 -8.51 28.38 -11.92
N GLU A 361 -9.37 27.77 -11.11
CA GLU A 361 -9.26 27.81 -9.65
C GLU A 361 -8.02 27.04 -9.20
N TRP A 362 -7.16 27.68 -8.41
CA TRP A 362 -6.04 27.02 -7.75
C TRP A 362 -6.51 26.33 -6.47
N GLY A 363 -6.05 25.11 -6.22
CA GLY A 363 -6.38 24.34 -5.01
C GLY A 363 -5.96 22.89 -5.15
N PRO A 364 -6.29 22.02 -4.19
CA PRO A 364 -5.80 20.64 -4.16
C PRO A 364 -6.22 19.82 -5.39
N GLY A 365 -7.42 20.04 -5.92
CA GLY A 365 -7.87 19.38 -7.16
C GLY A 365 -7.04 19.81 -8.38
N ALA A 366 -6.66 21.08 -8.48
CA ALA A 366 -5.79 21.59 -9.54
C ALA A 366 -4.39 20.94 -9.47
N VAL A 367 -3.86 20.79 -8.26
CA VAL A 367 -2.57 20.13 -8.02
C VAL A 367 -2.62 18.68 -8.51
N VAL A 368 -3.63 17.93 -8.10
CA VAL A 368 -3.81 16.51 -8.50
C VAL A 368 -3.92 16.38 -10.02
N ASP A 369 -4.72 17.23 -10.66
CA ASP A 369 -4.93 17.21 -12.12
C ASP A 369 -3.65 17.48 -12.90
N VAL A 370 -2.90 18.54 -12.54
CA VAL A 370 -1.65 18.91 -13.24
C VAL A 370 -0.60 17.81 -13.06
N VAL A 371 -0.43 17.29 -11.86
CA VAL A 371 0.56 16.23 -11.59
C VAL A 371 0.18 14.93 -12.31
N ARG A 372 -1.13 14.55 -12.35
CA ARG A 372 -1.57 13.34 -13.07
C ARG A 372 -1.25 13.44 -14.56
N LYS A 373 -1.47 14.60 -15.17
CA LYS A 373 -1.18 14.85 -16.59
C LYS A 373 0.31 14.83 -16.91
N ALA A 374 1.15 15.30 -15.98
CA ALA A 374 2.60 15.32 -16.15
C ALA A 374 3.26 13.95 -15.89
N LEU A 375 2.69 13.13 -14.99
CA LEU A 375 3.24 11.82 -14.65
C LEU A 375 2.98 10.82 -15.79
N PRO A 376 4.02 10.08 -16.25
CA PRO A 376 3.83 9.00 -17.22
C PRO A 376 2.77 7.99 -16.80
N ARG A 377 2.19 7.29 -17.78
CA ARG A 377 1.09 6.35 -17.56
C ARG A 377 1.44 5.21 -16.61
N ASN A 378 2.69 4.72 -16.67
CA ASN A 378 3.27 3.72 -15.77
C ASN A 378 3.84 4.31 -14.46
N GLY A 379 3.71 5.62 -14.26
CA GLY A 379 4.22 6.29 -13.07
C GLY A 379 3.44 5.92 -11.81
N VAL A 380 4.12 5.99 -10.67
CA VAL A 380 3.59 5.60 -9.37
C VAL A 380 3.42 6.82 -8.47
N ALA A 381 2.27 6.93 -7.86
CA ALA A 381 1.97 7.91 -6.82
C ALA A 381 1.94 7.23 -5.45
N THR A 382 2.45 7.92 -4.44
CA THR A 382 2.23 7.57 -3.04
C THR A 382 1.50 8.71 -2.35
N VAL A 383 0.69 8.40 -1.36
CA VAL A 383 -0.06 9.43 -0.62
C VAL A 383 -0.16 9.07 0.86
N ASP A 384 0.05 10.05 1.74
CA ASP A 384 -0.12 9.88 3.17
C ASP A 384 -1.53 10.29 3.66
N SER A 385 -1.79 10.18 4.96
CA SER A 385 -3.09 10.46 5.54
C SER A 385 -3.39 11.95 5.65
N GLY A 386 -4.58 12.34 5.23
CA GLY A 386 -5.08 13.71 5.30
C GLY A 386 -6.32 13.91 4.45
N ALA A 387 -6.85 15.13 4.43
CA ALA A 387 -7.97 15.51 3.55
C ALA A 387 -7.60 15.33 2.07
N HIS A 388 -6.37 15.67 1.71
CA HIS A 388 -5.81 15.49 0.38
C HIS A 388 -5.87 14.03 -0.10
N ARG A 389 -5.68 13.03 0.78
CA ARG A 389 -5.74 11.62 0.43
C ARG A 389 -7.14 11.22 -0.04
N ILE A 390 -8.19 11.65 0.66
CA ILE A 390 -9.57 11.29 0.30
C ILE A 390 -9.90 11.85 -1.09
N LEU A 391 -9.58 13.12 -1.34
CA LEU A 391 -9.78 13.76 -2.63
C LEU A 391 -8.95 13.09 -3.74
N LEU A 392 -7.66 12.86 -3.50
CA LEU A 392 -6.76 12.23 -4.46
C LEU A 392 -7.22 10.81 -4.80
N SER A 393 -7.65 10.01 -3.82
CA SER A 393 -8.12 8.65 -4.05
C SER A 393 -9.34 8.59 -5.00
N GLN A 394 -10.10 9.67 -5.11
CA GLN A 394 -11.21 9.80 -6.07
C GLN A 394 -10.78 10.36 -7.43
N MET A 395 -9.91 11.36 -7.43
CA MET A 395 -9.51 12.06 -8.65
C MET A 395 -8.38 11.37 -9.43
N TRP A 396 -7.48 10.68 -8.73
CA TRP A 396 -6.29 10.08 -9.33
C TRP A 396 -6.64 8.87 -10.18
N GLU A 397 -6.47 8.99 -11.49
CA GLU A 397 -6.66 7.86 -12.40
C GLU A 397 -5.45 6.93 -12.37
N CYS A 398 -5.69 5.68 -11.96
CA CYS A 398 -4.72 4.59 -11.96
C CYS A 398 -4.87 3.78 -13.27
N TYR A 399 -3.79 3.63 -14.00
CA TYR A 399 -3.79 2.86 -15.25
C TYR A 399 -3.19 1.47 -15.09
N GLU A 400 -2.45 1.27 -14.02
CA GLU A 400 -1.83 0.00 -13.64
C GLU A 400 -2.08 -0.31 -12.17
N ALA A 401 -2.14 -1.59 -11.85
CA ALA A 401 -2.20 -2.06 -10.48
C ALA A 401 -0.93 -1.64 -9.72
N ARG A 402 -1.05 -1.34 -8.44
CA ARG A 402 0.03 -0.83 -7.57
C ARG A 402 0.62 0.52 -8.02
N SER A 403 -0.12 1.32 -8.80
CA SER A 403 0.30 2.67 -9.21
C SER A 403 -0.15 3.79 -8.26
N LEU A 404 -0.95 3.47 -7.23
CA LEU A 404 -1.26 4.34 -6.10
C LEU A 404 -1.02 3.58 -4.80
N LEU A 405 -0.03 3.99 -4.03
CA LEU A 405 0.35 3.37 -2.76
C LEU A 405 -0.03 4.29 -1.59
N GLN A 406 -0.63 3.71 -0.56
CA GLN A 406 -1.10 4.45 0.60
C GLN A 406 -1.22 3.56 1.83
N SER A 407 -1.05 4.15 3.02
CA SER A 407 -1.38 3.52 4.29
C SER A 407 -2.90 3.50 4.45
N SER A 408 -3.50 2.33 4.29
CA SER A 408 -4.97 2.18 4.33
C SER A 408 -5.47 1.82 5.72
N GLY A 409 -4.89 0.81 6.35
CA GLY A 409 -5.35 0.30 7.64
C GLY A 409 -5.09 1.27 8.79
N LEU A 410 -3.87 1.79 8.93
CA LEU A 410 -3.53 2.74 10.00
C LEU A 410 -3.66 4.21 9.60
N CYS A 411 -3.74 4.51 8.32
CA CYS A 411 -3.80 5.90 7.85
C CYS A 411 -2.65 6.75 8.41
N THR A 412 -1.42 6.28 8.28
CA THR A 412 -0.24 6.93 8.86
C THR A 412 0.12 8.20 8.10
N MET A 413 0.25 9.32 8.82
CA MET A 413 0.80 10.57 8.29
C MET A 413 2.30 10.42 7.99
N GLY A 414 2.79 11.10 6.95
CA GLY A 414 4.20 11.08 6.55
C GLY A 414 4.65 9.80 5.82
N CYS A 415 3.80 8.79 5.62
CA CYS A 415 4.20 7.54 4.98
C CYS A 415 4.50 7.67 3.47
N ALA A 416 3.98 8.69 2.79
CA ALA A 416 4.10 8.84 1.34
C ALA A 416 5.56 8.92 0.88
N VAL A 417 6.38 9.72 1.54
CA VAL A 417 7.78 9.92 1.15
C VAL A 417 8.60 8.64 1.27
N PRO A 418 8.63 7.94 2.42
CA PRO A 418 9.39 6.68 2.53
C PRO A 418 8.82 5.56 1.64
N LEU A 419 7.50 5.46 1.42
CA LEU A 419 6.92 4.54 0.44
C LEU A 419 7.48 4.80 -0.97
N ALA A 420 7.49 6.07 -1.41
CA ALA A 420 8.05 6.49 -2.70
C ALA A 420 9.54 6.15 -2.82
N MET A 421 10.32 6.40 -1.76
CA MET A 421 11.74 6.09 -1.70
C MET A 421 12.00 4.60 -1.88
N GLY A 422 11.31 3.76 -1.12
CA GLY A 422 11.45 2.31 -1.18
C GLY A 422 11.07 1.74 -2.54
N PHE A 423 9.93 2.20 -3.09
CA PHE A 423 9.49 1.80 -4.43
C PHE A 423 10.52 2.19 -5.49
N ARG A 424 10.96 3.46 -5.51
CA ARG A 424 11.93 3.96 -6.50
C ARG A 424 13.25 3.21 -6.43
N LEU A 425 13.75 2.98 -5.23
CA LEU A 425 15.01 2.26 -5.01
C LEU A 425 14.92 0.80 -5.50
N ALA A 426 13.80 0.12 -5.25
CA ALA A 426 13.59 -1.25 -5.70
C ALA A 426 13.41 -1.32 -7.22
N ALA A 427 12.62 -0.44 -7.81
CA ALA A 427 12.40 -0.38 -9.25
C ALA A 427 13.69 -0.15 -10.04
N GLN A 428 14.60 0.69 -9.55
CA GLN A 428 15.90 0.93 -10.20
C GLN A 428 16.81 -0.30 -10.24
N SER A 429 16.76 -1.15 -9.23
CA SER A 429 17.70 -2.27 -9.08
C SER A 429 17.13 -3.61 -9.59
N GLY A 430 15.82 -3.77 -9.63
CA GLY A 430 15.17 -4.95 -10.24
C GLY A 430 15.47 -5.12 -11.72
N MET A 431 16.04 -4.10 -12.34
CA MET A 431 16.43 -4.07 -13.75
C MET A 431 17.77 -4.76 -14.05
N SER A 432 18.61 -5.03 -13.07
CA SER A 432 19.87 -5.73 -13.28
C SER A 432 19.76 -7.26 -13.39
N GLY A 433 18.57 -7.84 -13.18
CA GLY A 433 18.38 -9.30 -13.15
C GLY A 433 17.24 -9.89 -13.97
N ALA A 434 16.30 -9.13 -14.51
CA ALA A 434 15.19 -9.66 -15.30
C ALA A 434 14.67 -8.64 -16.33
N ASN A 435 14.99 -8.88 -17.59
CA ASN A 435 14.26 -8.51 -18.83
C ASN A 435 13.44 -7.20 -18.92
N ARG A 436 13.71 -6.14 -18.16
CA ARG A 436 13.17 -4.80 -18.41
C ARG A 436 14.30 -3.86 -18.86
N PRO A 437 14.19 -3.20 -20.02
CA PRO A 437 15.16 -2.23 -20.48
C PRO A 437 15.15 -0.94 -19.64
N ALA A 438 16.30 -0.27 -19.51
CA ALA A 438 16.52 0.94 -18.71
C ALA A 438 15.50 2.10 -18.86
N PRO A 439 14.78 2.27 -19.99
CA PRO A 439 13.78 3.32 -20.11
C PRO A 439 12.48 3.10 -19.33
N ASP A 440 12.28 1.95 -18.69
CA ASP A 440 10.99 1.56 -18.08
C ASP A 440 10.93 1.71 -16.53
N VAL A 441 11.90 2.37 -15.88
CA VAL A 441 11.79 2.65 -14.42
C VAL A 441 10.69 3.69 -14.20
N PRO A 442 9.61 3.34 -13.48
CA PRO A 442 8.52 4.27 -13.28
C PRO A 442 8.96 5.55 -12.59
N ALA A 443 8.49 6.70 -13.08
CA ALA A 443 8.57 7.95 -12.34
C ALA A 443 7.74 7.85 -11.05
N VAL A 444 8.21 8.47 -9.96
CA VAL A 444 7.54 8.38 -8.67
C VAL A 444 7.23 9.77 -8.13
N VAL A 445 6.00 9.98 -7.69
CA VAL A 445 5.54 11.18 -7.00
C VAL A 445 4.98 10.83 -5.62
N ALA A 446 5.40 11.57 -4.59
CA ALA A 446 4.84 11.46 -3.25
C ALA A 446 3.95 12.67 -2.96
N PHE A 447 2.70 12.43 -2.60
CA PHE A 447 1.76 13.46 -2.13
C PHE A 447 1.69 13.42 -0.60
N VAL A 448 1.95 14.54 0.04
CA VAL A 448 2.01 14.63 1.50
C VAL A 448 1.42 15.94 1.98
N GLY A 449 0.73 15.93 3.12
CA GLY A 449 0.35 17.17 3.81
C GLY A 449 1.57 17.82 4.50
N ASP A 450 1.50 19.12 4.77
CA ASP A 450 2.56 19.86 5.46
C ASP A 450 2.93 19.24 6.81
N ALA A 451 1.96 18.96 7.68
CA ALA A 451 2.19 18.25 8.94
C ALA A 451 2.83 16.86 8.75
N GLY A 452 2.39 16.11 7.74
CA GLY A 452 2.97 14.81 7.39
C GLY A 452 4.41 14.93 6.91
N MET A 453 4.72 15.97 6.13
CA MET A 453 6.09 16.24 5.66
C MET A 453 7.02 16.61 6.83
N GLU A 454 6.54 17.40 7.79
CA GLU A 454 7.33 17.74 8.99
C GLU A 454 7.75 16.51 9.80
N MET A 455 6.89 15.49 9.87
CA MET A 455 7.19 14.24 10.59
C MET A 455 8.35 13.44 9.96
N VAL A 456 8.66 13.66 8.67
CA VAL A 456 9.65 12.87 7.93
C VAL A 456 10.74 13.71 7.26
N LEU A 457 10.91 14.96 7.66
CA LEU A 457 11.91 15.88 7.09
C LEU A 457 13.33 15.29 7.05
N GLY A 458 13.70 14.48 8.05
CA GLY A 458 15.00 13.83 8.10
C GLY A 458 15.27 12.92 6.89
N GLU A 459 14.24 12.33 6.28
CA GLU A 459 14.39 11.42 5.15
C GLU A 459 14.76 12.13 3.84
N LEU A 460 14.65 13.46 3.77
CA LEU A 460 15.22 14.23 2.65
C LEU A 460 16.74 14.05 2.57
N ALA A 461 17.42 13.89 3.71
CA ALA A 461 18.84 13.55 3.71
C ALA A 461 19.09 12.12 3.18
N THR A 462 18.20 11.17 3.47
CA THR A 462 18.26 9.81 2.91
C THR A 462 18.05 9.81 1.41
N LEU A 463 17.11 10.61 0.89
CA LEU A 463 16.91 10.82 -0.56
C LEU A 463 18.18 11.33 -1.25
N ARG A 464 18.86 12.32 -0.66
CA ARG A 464 20.14 12.85 -1.12
C ARG A 464 21.21 11.76 -1.15
N ASP A 465 21.38 11.05 -0.04
CA ASP A 465 22.44 10.06 0.13
C ASP A 465 22.28 8.90 -0.86
N LEU A 466 21.04 8.53 -1.18
CA LEU A 466 20.69 7.49 -2.15
C LEU A 466 20.55 8.01 -3.59
N LYS A 467 20.62 9.32 -3.82
CA LYS A 467 20.42 9.98 -5.13
C LYS A 467 19.12 9.54 -5.80
N LEU A 468 18.02 9.59 -5.07
CA LEU A 468 16.71 9.15 -5.57
C LEU A 468 15.93 10.30 -6.21
N PRO A 469 15.60 10.22 -7.51
CA PRO A 469 14.75 11.20 -8.19
C PRO A 469 13.26 10.94 -7.85
N VAL A 470 12.83 11.48 -6.73
CA VAL A 470 11.43 11.47 -6.29
C VAL A 470 10.89 12.89 -6.34
N VAL A 471 9.72 13.09 -6.93
CA VAL A 471 8.99 14.34 -6.84
C VAL A 471 8.09 14.31 -5.62
N ILE A 472 8.23 15.29 -4.73
CA ILE A 472 7.43 15.42 -3.50
C ILE A 472 6.52 16.62 -3.65
N VAL A 473 5.22 16.40 -3.60
CA VAL A 473 4.19 17.44 -3.65
C VAL A 473 3.63 17.62 -2.25
N VAL A 474 3.90 18.77 -1.64
CA VAL A 474 3.43 19.11 -0.30
C VAL A 474 2.22 20.03 -0.40
N PHE A 475 1.08 19.60 0.14
CA PHE A 475 -0.11 20.44 0.28
C PHE A 475 0.05 21.32 1.51
N ILE A 476 0.05 22.64 1.31
CA ILE A 476 0.26 23.63 2.37
C ILE A 476 -1.07 24.32 2.68
N ASP A 477 -1.65 24.02 3.83
CA ASP A 477 -2.84 24.67 4.38
C ASP A 477 -2.69 25.04 5.87
N GLU A 478 -1.51 24.76 6.45
CA GLU A 478 -1.11 25.14 7.82
C GLU A 478 -2.08 24.60 8.90
N SER A 479 -2.76 23.51 8.59
CA SER A 479 -3.77 22.92 9.48
C SER A 479 -3.88 21.40 9.28
N LEU A 480 -4.28 20.69 10.33
CA LEU A 480 -4.80 19.33 10.20
C LEU A 480 -6.23 19.39 9.61
N ALA A 481 -6.35 19.81 8.35
CA ALA A 481 -7.60 20.21 7.69
C ALA A 481 -8.76 19.22 7.84
N LEU A 482 -8.49 17.89 7.81
CA LEU A 482 -9.53 16.88 8.02
C LEU A 482 -10.08 16.91 9.46
N ILE A 483 -9.23 17.18 10.44
CA ILE A 483 -9.63 17.23 11.86
C ILE A 483 -10.32 18.56 12.14
N GLU A 484 -9.79 19.69 11.61
CA GLU A 484 -10.45 21.00 11.66
C GLU A 484 -11.90 20.92 11.11
N LEU A 485 -12.06 20.33 9.92
CA LEU A 485 -13.37 20.14 9.30
C LEU A 485 -14.32 19.31 10.20
N LYS A 486 -13.81 18.26 10.86
CA LYS A 486 -14.61 17.45 11.80
C LYS A 486 -14.99 18.24 13.05
N GLN A 487 -14.06 19.02 13.63
CA GLN A 487 -14.35 19.90 14.76
C GLN A 487 -15.46 20.90 14.40
N ARG A 488 -15.33 21.58 13.27
CA ARG A 488 -16.30 22.56 12.78
C ARG A 488 -17.67 21.93 12.48
N LYS A 489 -17.73 20.77 11.83
CA LYS A 489 -18.99 20.02 11.60
C LYS A 489 -19.65 19.57 12.92
N SER A 490 -18.86 19.25 13.94
CA SER A 490 -19.34 18.87 15.26
C SER A 490 -19.58 20.07 16.18
N LYS A 491 -19.43 21.32 15.69
CA LYS A 491 -19.57 22.56 16.47
C LYS A 491 -18.61 22.62 17.67
N LEU A 492 -17.44 22.01 17.56
CA LEU A 492 -16.37 22.09 18.54
C LEU A 492 -15.47 23.30 18.25
N GLN A 493 -14.77 23.76 19.28
CA GLN A 493 -13.77 24.82 19.11
C GLN A 493 -12.58 24.29 18.30
N ASN A 494 -11.97 25.16 17.49
CA ASN A 494 -10.70 24.86 16.84
C ASN A 494 -9.61 24.76 17.93
N LEU A 495 -9.06 23.57 18.11
CA LEU A 495 -8.07 23.28 19.16
C LEU A 495 -7.03 22.26 18.67
N GLY A 496 -5.76 22.68 18.69
CA GLY A 496 -4.62 21.80 18.44
C GLY A 496 -4.51 21.26 17.01
N VAL A 497 -5.02 22.01 16.03
CA VAL A 497 -5.01 21.60 14.62
C VAL A 497 -4.27 22.58 13.71
N ASP A 498 -4.09 23.83 14.10
CA ASP A 498 -3.36 24.82 13.31
C ASP A 498 -1.92 24.98 13.81
N PHE A 499 -1.00 25.21 12.90
CA PHE A 499 0.43 25.35 13.16
C PHE A 499 1.08 26.34 12.18
N GLY A 500 2.32 26.74 12.45
CA GLY A 500 3.03 27.72 11.62
C GLY A 500 3.61 27.14 10.34
N ALA A 501 3.80 28.00 9.35
CA ALA A 501 4.37 27.60 8.06
C ALA A 501 5.85 27.22 8.15
N THR A 502 6.22 26.12 7.51
CA THR A 502 7.61 25.71 7.27
C THR A 502 8.06 26.12 5.87
N ASP A 503 9.25 26.72 5.72
CA ASP A 503 9.85 26.96 4.40
C ASP A 503 10.43 25.65 3.82
N PHE A 504 9.56 24.75 3.37
CA PHE A 504 9.94 23.47 2.78
C PHE A 504 10.91 23.59 1.59
N PRO A 505 10.75 24.57 0.66
CA PRO A 505 11.73 24.79 -0.40
C PRO A 505 13.14 25.11 0.12
N ALA A 506 13.27 25.91 1.18
CA ALA A 506 14.57 26.18 1.79
C ALA A 506 15.15 24.92 2.45
N VAL A 507 14.34 24.15 3.17
CA VAL A 507 14.74 22.86 3.75
C VAL A 507 15.19 21.88 2.67
N ALA A 508 14.45 21.75 1.57
CA ALA A 508 14.80 20.85 0.46
C ALA A 508 16.17 21.23 -0.11
N ARG A 509 16.42 22.53 -0.39
CA ARG A 509 17.71 23.02 -0.88
C ARG A 509 18.85 22.78 0.11
N ALA A 510 18.61 23.00 1.41
CA ALA A 510 19.61 22.76 2.44
C ALA A 510 20.00 21.26 2.55
N LEU A 511 19.07 20.37 2.21
CA LEU A 511 19.28 18.91 2.19
C LEU A 511 19.64 18.36 0.83
N GLY A 512 20.05 19.22 -0.13
CA GLY A 512 20.62 18.82 -1.43
C GLY A 512 19.60 18.49 -2.52
N GLY A 513 18.33 18.83 -2.32
CA GLY A 513 17.27 18.73 -3.31
C GLY A 513 16.97 20.05 -4.02
N ILE A 514 15.94 20.04 -4.85
CA ILE A 514 15.38 21.22 -5.51
C ILE A 514 14.04 21.54 -4.85
N GLY A 515 13.83 22.79 -4.46
CA GLY A 515 12.62 23.22 -3.76
C GLY A 515 11.99 24.45 -4.40
N HIS A 516 10.66 24.40 -4.63
CA HIS A 516 9.86 25.46 -5.21
C HIS A 516 8.60 25.73 -4.39
N TRP A 517 8.27 27.00 -4.19
CA TRP A 517 6.93 27.45 -3.82
C TRP A 517 6.05 27.45 -5.07
N ILE A 518 4.83 26.93 -4.93
CA ILE A 518 3.86 26.82 -6.01
C ILE A 518 2.53 27.41 -5.56
N SER A 519 1.97 28.32 -6.37
CA SER A 519 0.70 29.00 -6.10
C SER A 519 -0.23 29.05 -7.32
N SER A 520 0.16 28.43 -8.43
CA SER A 520 -0.64 28.38 -9.65
C SER A 520 -0.37 27.12 -10.47
N ARG A 521 -1.31 26.78 -11.37
CA ARG A 521 -1.18 25.68 -12.32
C ARG A 521 0.06 25.83 -13.22
N ASN A 522 0.32 27.05 -13.70
CA ASN A 522 1.46 27.31 -14.58
C ASN A 522 2.79 27.12 -13.85
N GLU A 523 2.93 27.62 -12.62
CA GLU A 523 4.13 27.40 -11.80
C GLU A 523 4.36 25.90 -11.57
N LEU A 524 3.29 25.14 -11.26
CA LEU A 524 3.37 23.70 -11.06
C LEU A 524 3.81 22.98 -12.34
N GLN A 525 3.22 23.32 -13.49
CA GLN A 525 3.58 22.71 -14.77
C GLN A 525 5.05 22.97 -15.12
N VAL A 526 5.53 24.21 -14.95
CA VAL A 526 6.94 24.57 -15.19
C VAL A 526 7.87 23.85 -14.22
N ALA A 527 7.50 23.70 -12.96
CA ALA A 527 8.32 23.02 -11.96
C ALA A 527 8.40 21.50 -12.19
N LEU A 528 7.35 20.91 -12.76
CA LEU A 528 7.31 19.49 -13.14
C LEU A 528 8.07 19.18 -14.41
N ASP A 529 8.31 20.17 -15.27
CA ASP A 529 9.03 19.96 -16.53
C ASP A 529 10.46 19.46 -16.25
N GLY A 530 10.76 18.27 -16.74
CA GLY A 530 12.00 17.54 -16.49
C GLY A 530 12.23 17.11 -15.03
N ALA A 531 11.26 17.30 -14.10
CA ALA A 531 11.46 16.96 -12.69
C ALA A 531 11.67 15.46 -12.45
N PHE A 532 11.04 14.61 -13.25
CA PHE A 532 11.15 13.15 -13.14
C PHE A 532 12.46 12.58 -13.70
N GLU A 533 13.23 13.38 -14.44
CA GLU A 533 14.50 13.01 -15.10
C GLU A 533 15.74 13.47 -14.30
N ARG A 534 15.53 14.22 -13.20
CA ARG A 534 16.61 14.75 -12.37
C ARG A 534 17.32 13.66 -11.58
N GLU A 535 18.56 13.90 -11.20
CA GLU A 535 19.36 12.97 -10.37
C GLU A 535 19.11 13.14 -8.87
N THR A 536 18.27 14.08 -8.45
CA THR A 536 17.94 14.35 -7.04
C THR A 536 16.44 14.59 -6.88
N PHE A 537 15.97 14.57 -5.64
CA PHE A 537 14.55 14.84 -5.36
C PHE A 537 14.16 16.28 -5.63
N THR A 538 12.90 16.47 -5.99
CA THR A 538 12.28 17.78 -6.16
C THR A 538 11.10 17.92 -5.21
N LEU A 539 11.06 19.00 -4.40
CA LEU A 539 9.98 19.29 -3.49
C LEU A 539 9.19 20.52 -3.98
N LEU A 540 7.89 20.32 -4.18
CA LEU A 540 6.93 21.30 -4.68
C LEU A 540 5.96 21.66 -3.54
N ALA A 541 6.18 22.78 -2.87
CA ALA A 541 5.35 23.26 -1.77
C ALA A 541 4.16 24.04 -2.33
N CYS A 542 3.02 23.38 -2.47
CA CYS A 542 1.80 23.92 -3.09
C CYS A 542 0.93 24.62 -2.04
N LYS A 543 0.88 25.96 -2.08
CA LYS A 543 0.01 26.76 -1.23
C LYS A 543 -1.44 26.67 -1.72
N ILE A 544 -2.23 25.81 -1.08
CA ILE A 544 -3.61 25.52 -1.50
C ILE A 544 -4.66 26.38 -0.78
N GLY A 545 -4.28 27.04 0.32
CA GLY A 545 -5.17 27.87 1.14
C GLY A 545 -5.96 27.07 2.19
N GLU A 546 -6.61 27.81 3.09
CA GLU A 546 -7.40 27.26 4.18
C GLU A 546 -8.78 26.76 3.71
N LYS A 547 -9.31 25.73 4.38
CA LYS A 547 -10.69 25.20 4.20
C LYS A 547 -11.06 24.80 2.77
N VAL A 548 -10.09 24.61 1.90
CA VAL A 548 -10.30 24.28 0.48
C VAL A 548 -10.90 22.90 0.24
N TYR A 549 -10.96 22.07 1.28
CA TYR A 549 -11.54 20.72 1.22
C TYR A 549 -13.04 20.69 1.55
N ASP A 550 -13.67 21.82 1.89
CA ASP A 550 -15.10 21.88 2.21
C ASP A 550 -15.95 21.42 1.01
N GLY A 551 -16.78 20.38 1.23
CA GLY A 551 -17.64 19.82 0.20
C GLY A 551 -16.93 19.05 -0.92
N ARG A 552 -15.63 18.79 -0.79
CA ARG A 552 -14.82 18.16 -1.85
C ARG A 552 -14.80 16.63 -1.78
N PHE A 553 -15.32 16.01 -0.71
CA PHE A 553 -15.36 14.54 -0.58
C PHE A 553 -16.45 14.04 0.40
#